data_2b913f1dee65b1adf19f94616774ec4b
#
_entry.id   2b913f1dee65b1adf19f94616774ec4b
#
_cell.length_a   1.000
_cell.length_b   1.000
_cell.length_c   1.000
_cell.angle_alpha   90.00
_cell.angle_beta   90.00
_cell.angle_gamma   90.00
#
_symmetry.space_group_name_H-M   'P 1'
#
loop_
_entity.id
_entity.type
_entity.pdbx_description
1 polymer ?
#
loop_
_entity_poly.entity_id
_entity_poly.type
_entity_poly.pdbx_seq_one_letter_code
_entity_poly.pdbx_strand_id
1 'polypeptide(L)'
;ENQNYWIEKTKLLEDKLSDRLHEELTKTFIDKRASILARGLKQDMEFNTKILEDNKVMINDQFIGKINGLKLELDLKKGALDTDIKSLKKAARQSIGPEFERRVQMIIETGLIELRDDFKIYWNNSSIGKLVPGKDYLNPNFELFVDEILEQTQKQKLISFLEKWIKNKINFILKSLIDLKDLKDKNSSIKALAYQLYENNGVLKRENVTEYVKHLEQNDRKILRDLGVKFGRYHIFLFKLIKPEAVSLRTLLWKNYHQKYFKLSPPKFGLNFLENKNLDQK
;
A
#
# COMPACT_ATOMS: atom_id res chain seq x y z
N GLU A 1 -8.14 47.47 -46.93
CA GLU A 1 -7.36 46.22 -46.71
C GLU A 1 -7.01 45.98 -45.23
N ASN A 2 -7.15 46.96 -44.31
CA ASN A 2 -6.75 46.81 -42.91
C ASN A 2 -7.89 46.44 -41.94
N GLN A 3 -9.13 46.34 -42.39
CA GLN A 3 -10.28 46.18 -41.51
C GLN A 3 -10.29 44.80 -40.83
N ASN A 4 -10.04 43.74 -41.56
CA ASN A 4 -9.97 42.37 -41.02
C ASN A 4 -8.79 42.19 -40.03
N TYR A 5 -7.67 42.84 -40.31
CA TYR A 5 -6.52 42.84 -39.40
C TYR A 5 -6.84 43.48 -38.04
N TRP A 6 -7.55 44.60 -38.05
CA TRP A 6 -7.94 45.26 -36.82
C TRP A 6 -9.02 44.50 -36.05
N ILE A 7 -9.96 43.83 -36.74
CA ILE A 7 -10.97 42.97 -36.15
C ILE A 7 -10.30 41.77 -35.43
N GLU A 8 -9.37 41.08 -36.06
CA GLU A 8 -8.61 39.98 -35.44
C GLU A 8 -7.76 40.45 -34.25
N LYS A 9 -7.11 41.60 -34.38
CA LYS A 9 -6.32 42.16 -33.26
C LYS A 9 -7.19 42.55 -32.08
N THR A 10 -8.35 43.15 -32.31
CA THR A 10 -9.30 43.54 -31.26
C THR A 10 -9.84 42.30 -30.57
N LYS A 11 -10.20 41.27 -31.34
CA LYS A 11 -10.69 40.01 -30.79
C LYS A 11 -9.63 39.29 -29.91
N LEU A 12 -8.40 39.25 -30.37
CA LEU A 12 -7.26 38.73 -29.60
C LEU A 12 -7.00 39.52 -28.30
N LEU A 13 -7.24 40.83 -28.32
CA LEU A 13 -7.10 41.68 -27.13
C LEU A 13 -8.24 41.48 -26.15
N GLU A 14 -9.47 41.34 -26.66
CA GLU A 14 -10.65 41.04 -25.88
C GLU A 14 -10.54 39.67 -25.19
N ASP A 15 -10.11 38.65 -25.92
CA ASP A 15 -9.88 37.30 -25.36
C ASP A 15 -8.81 37.36 -24.25
N LYS A 16 -7.70 38.05 -24.46
CA LYS A 16 -6.65 38.20 -23.43
C LYS A 16 -7.10 39.01 -22.23
N LEU A 17 -7.89 40.04 -22.43
CA LEU A 17 -8.46 40.83 -21.34
C LEU A 17 -9.52 40.04 -20.56
N SER A 18 -10.34 39.28 -21.25
CA SER A 18 -11.33 38.38 -20.64
C SER A 18 -10.66 37.31 -19.80
N ASP A 19 -9.62 36.67 -20.33
CA ASP A 19 -8.85 35.65 -19.60
C ASP A 19 -8.19 36.26 -18.36
N ARG A 20 -7.56 37.43 -18.51
CA ARG A 20 -6.94 38.14 -17.38
C ARG A 20 -7.92 38.64 -16.34
N LEU A 21 -9.08 39.11 -16.78
CA LEU A 21 -10.19 39.51 -15.87
C LEU A 21 -10.71 38.28 -15.10
N HIS A 22 -10.89 37.16 -15.81
CA HIS A 22 -11.27 35.89 -15.17
C HIS A 22 -10.23 35.41 -14.16
N GLU A 23 -8.95 35.53 -14.50
CA GLU A 23 -7.84 35.17 -13.62
C GLU A 23 -7.76 36.07 -12.38
N GLU A 24 -7.91 37.39 -12.54
CA GLU A 24 -7.93 38.35 -11.43
C GLU A 24 -9.21 38.24 -10.59
N LEU A 25 -10.38 38.05 -11.21
CA LEU A 25 -11.61 37.74 -10.48
C LEU A 25 -11.50 36.44 -9.69
N THR A 26 -10.88 35.42 -10.25
CA THR A 26 -10.64 34.14 -9.56
C THR A 26 -9.66 34.31 -8.39
N LYS A 27 -8.64 35.17 -8.53
CA LYS A 27 -7.71 35.51 -7.43
C LYS A 27 -8.39 36.38 -6.35
N THR A 28 -9.34 37.22 -6.70
CA THR A 28 -10.06 38.08 -5.76
C THR A 28 -11.22 37.37 -5.08
N PHE A 29 -11.63 36.21 -5.57
CA PHE A 29 -12.58 35.35 -4.87
C PHE A 29 -11.87 34.64 -3.69
N ILE A 30 -11.67 35.42 -2.61
CA ILE A 30 -11.35 34.90 -1.29
C ILE A 30 -12.32 33.74 -1.02
N ASP A 31 -11.79 32.56 -0.77
CA ASP A 31 -12.67 31.45 -0.38
C ASP A 31 -13.36 31.83 0.94
N LYS A 32 -14.62 32.23 0.86
CA LYS A 32 -15.42 32.65 2.04
C LYS A 32 -15.39 31.61 3.14
N ARG A 33 -15.25 30.32 2.76
CA ARG A 33 -15.10 29.18 3.70
C ARG A 33 -13.83 29.34 4.52
N ALA A 34 -12.70 29.62 3.85
CA ALA A 34 -11.40 29.81 4.51
C ALA A 34 -11.44 31.01 5.47
N SER A 35 -12.05 32.10 5.06
CA SER A 35 -12.19 33.30 5.91
C SER A 35 -13.05 33.05 7.15
N ILE A 36 -14.18 32.32 7.02
CA ILE A 36 -15.03 31.92 8.14
C ILE A 36 -14.26 31.02 9.12
N LEU A 37 -13.57 30.02 8.60
CA LEU A 37 -12.80 29.08 9.42
C LEU A 37 -11.57 29.73 10.05
N ALA A 38 -10.87 30.64 9.35
CA ALA A 38 -9.76 31.40 9.90
C ALA A 38 -10.21 32.30 11.05
N ARG A 39 -11.41 32.89 10.97
CA ARG A 39 -12.01 33.70 12.06
C ARG A 39 -12.33 32.80 13.26
N GLY A 40 -12.96 31.63 13.05
CA GLY A 40 -13.26 30.67 14.09
C GLY A 40 -11.99 30.19 14.81
N LEU A 41 -10.91 29.92 14.07
CA LEU A 41 -9.60 29.55 14.63
C LEU A 41 -8.98 30.62 15.51
N LYS A 42 -9.15 31.91 15.14
CA LYS A 42 -8.63 33.04 15.95
C LYS A 42 -9.44 33.27 17.24
N GLN A 43 -10.68 32.84 17.27
CA GLN A 43 -11.59 33.02 18.40
C GLN A 43 -11.69 31.76 19.28
N ASP A 44 -10.85 30.73 19.04
CA ASP A 44 -10.91 29.42 19.71
C ASP A 44 -12.33 28.82 19.78
N MET A 45 -13.11 29.05 18.72
CA MET A 45 -14.47 28.50 18.62
C MET A 45 -14.43 27.01 18.36
N GLU A 46 -15.32 26.25 19.00
CA GLU A 46 -15.54 24.85 18.67
C GLU A 46 -16.14 24.73 17.27
N PHE A 47 -15.55 23.83 16.46
CA PHE A 47 -16.04 23.58 15.12
C PHE A 47 -17.09 22.47 15.14
N ASN A 48 -18.29 22.78 14.64
CA ASN A 48 -19.31 21.76 14.43
C ASN A 48 -18.97 20.96 13.16
N THR A 49 -18.44 19.75 13.36
CA THR A 49 -18.02 18.86 12.24
C THR A 49 -19.06 17.79 12.02
N LYS A 50 -19.54 17.67 10.78
CA LYS A 50 -20.44 16.63 10.33
C LYS A 50 -19.80 15.86 9.19
N ILE A 51 -19.80 14.54 9.29
CA ILE A 51 -19.37 13.65 8.21
C ILE A 51 -20.62 12.96 7.67
N LEU A 52 -20.90 13.19 6.40
CA LEU A 52 -22.06 12.63 5.72
C LEU A 52 -21.76 11.19 5.25
N GLU A 53 -22.80 10.43 4.89
CA GLU A 53 -22.69 9.02 4.46
C GLU A 53 -21.74 8.81 3.26
N ASP A 54 -21.61 9.79 2.38
CA ASP A 54 -20.70 9.79 1.23
C ASP A 54 -19.27 10.26 1.57
N ASN A 55 -18.89 10.26 2.86
CA ASN A 55 -17.62 10.77 3.39
C ASN A 55 -17.34 12.25 3.12
N LYS A 56 -18.34 13.03 2.78
CA LYS A 56 -18.22 14.48 2.72
C LYS A 56 -18.08 15.08 4.11
N VAL A 57 -17.14 16.00 4.24
CA VAL A 57 -16.84 16.71 5.49
C VAL A 57 -17.41 18.10 5.43
N MET A 58 -18.25 18.39 6.39
CA MET A 58 -18.81 19.71 6.64
C MET A 58 -18.26 20.26 7.95
N ILE A 59 -17.73 21.47 7.95
CA ILE A 59 -17.30 22.19 9.17
C ILE A 59 -18.08 23.49 9.23
N ASN A 60 -18.85 23.71 10.31
CA ASN A 60 -19.76 24.84 10.46
C ASN A 60 -20.68 25.03 9.24
N ASP A 61 -21.27 23.91 8.78
CA ASP A 61 -22.13 23.81 7.60
C ASP A 61 -21.45 24.22 6.26
N GLN A 62 -20.11 24.36 6.26
CA GLN A 62 -19.32 24.58 5.05
C GLN A 62 -18.71 23.27 4.56
N PHE A 63 -18.89 22.96 3.28
CA PHE A 63 -18.26 21.80 2.65
C PHE A 63 -16.76 22.04 2.49
N ILE A 64 -15.95 21.16 3.08
CA ILE A 64 -14.49 21.29 3.10
C ILE A 64 -13.82 20.31 2.14
N GLY A 65 -14.40 19.13 1.96
CA GLY A 65 -13.83 18.10 1.13
C GLY A 65 -14.40 16.73 1.44
N LYS A 66 -13.68 15.69 1.01
CA LYS A 66 -14.06 14.29 1.24
C LYS A 66 -12.94 13.53 1.95
N ILE A 67 -13.33 12.57 2.78
CA ILE A 67 -12.39 11.62 3.37
C ILE A 67 -12.31 10.37 2.49
N ASN A 68 -11.10 10.03 2.04
CA ASN A 68 -10.81 8.82 1.32
C ASN A 68 -9.87 7.95 2.19
N GLY A 69 -10.42 6.92 2.82
CA GLY A 69 -9.69 6.12 3.82
C GLY A 69 -9.24 6.95 5.01
N LEU A 70 -7.94 7.22 5.09
CA LEU A 70 -7.28 8.04 6.13
C LEU A 70 -6.68 9.34 5.56
N LYS A 71 -7.15 9.80 4.41
CA LYS A 71 -6.76 11.07 3.78
C LYS A 71 -7.95 11.99 3.62
N LEU A 72 -7.74 13.27 3.88
CA LEU A 72 -8.69 14.33 3.57
C LEU A 72 -8.32 14.94 2.21
N GLU A 73 -9.20 14.82 1.26
CA GLU A 73 -9.15 15.51 -0.03
C GLU A 73 -9.92 16.80 0.06
N LEU A 74 -9.18 17.92 0.23
CA LEU A 74 -9.80 19.24 0.32
C LEU A 74 -10.39 19.66 -1.02
N ASP A 75 -11.61 20.20 -0.99
CA ASP A 75 -12.23 20.84 -2.14
C ASP A 75 -11.68 22.26 -2.29
N LEU A 76 -10.54 22.38 -2.97
CA LEU A 76 -9.90 23.67 -3.22
C LEU A 76 -10.44 24.28 -4.51
N LYS A 77 -10.90 25.54 -4.44
CA LYS A 77 -11.25 26.30 -5.63
C LYS A 77 -9.98 26.66 -6.42
N LYS A 78 -10.07 26.69 -7.74
CA LYS A 78 -8.97 27.18 -8.59
C LYS A 78 -8.58 28.58 -8.15
N GLY A 79 -7.29 28.80 -7.85
CA GLY A 79 -6.77 30.09 -7.38
C GLY A 79 -6.87 30.33 -5.86
N ALA A 80 -7.14 29.30 -5.04
CA ALA A 80 -7.09 29.42 -3.59
C ALA A 80 -5.69 29.88 -3.12
N LEU A 81 -5.66 30.87 -2.23
CA LEU A 81 -4.41 31.37 -1.66
C LEU A 81 -3.80 30.35 -0.68
N ASP A 82 -2.49 30.33 -0.60
CA ASP A 82 -1.77 29.45 0.37
C ASP A 82 -2.21 29.67 1.82
N THR A 83 -2.58 30.90 2.17
CA THR A 83 -3.15 31.28 3.47
C THR A 83 -4.48 30.60 3.73
N ASP A 84 -5.33 30.51 2.70
CA ASP A 84 -6.64 29.88 2.78
C ASP A 84 -6.51 28.36 2.93
N ILE A 85 -5.59 27.76 2.17
CA ILE A 85 -5.28 26.34 2.27
C ILE A 85 -4.75 25.99 3.68
N LYS A 86 -3.86 26.82 4.23
CA LYS A 86 -3.33 26.65 5.60
C LYS A 86 -4.44 26.76 6.65
N SER A 87 -5.35 27.72 6.50
CA SER A 87 -6.50 27.90 7.41
C SER A 87 -7.47 26.71 7.34
N LEU A 88 -7.80 26.25 6.14
CA LEU A 88 -8.63 25.05 5.94
C LEU A 88 -7.98 23.81 6.55
N LYS A 89 -6.68 23.59 6.31
CA LYS A 89 -5.93 22.46 6.90
C LYS A 89 -5.90 22.53 8.43
N LYS A 90 -5.71 23.72 9.00
CA LYS A 90 -5.67 23.89 10.45
C LYS A 90 -7.03 23.61 11.09
N ALA A 91 -8.12 24.14 10.52
CA ALA A 91 -9.48 23.85 10.97
C ALA A 91 -9.80 22.35 10.85
N ALA A 92 -9.44 21.75 9.72
CA ALA A 92 -9.63 20.32 9.51
C ALA A 92 -8.85 19.49 10.55
N ARG A 93 -7.62 19.88 10.90
CA ARG A 93 -6.81 19.18 11.91
C ARG A 93 -7.48 19.14 13.29
N GLN A 94 -8.03 20.26 13.73
CA GLN A 94 -8.74 20.33 15.00
C GLN A 94 -10.02 19.50 15.02
N SER A 95 -10.75 19.50 13.90
CA SER A 95 -12.11 18.94 13.82
C SER A 95 -12.16 17.47 13.40
N ILE A 96 -11.25 17.02 12.54
CA ILE A 96 -11.29 15.68 11.91
C ILE A 96 -10.32 14.70 12.59
N GLY A 97 -9.36 15.21 13.37
CA GLY A 97 -8.42 14.37 14.12
C GLY A 97 -9.09 13.19 14.84
N PRO A 98 -10.11 13.43 15.69
CA PRO A 98 -10.81 12.37 16.41
C PRO A 98 -11.46 11.33 15.49
N GLU A 99 -11.97 11.73 14.32
CA GLU A 99 -12.54 10.78 13.35
C GLU A 99 -11.45 9.89 12.73
N PHE A 100 -10.29 10.43 12.41
CA PHE A 100 -9.19 9.59 11.92
C PHE A 100 -8.69 8.61 12.98
N GLU A 101 -8.63 9.02 14.23
CA GLU A 101 -8.30 8.12 15.34
C GLU A 101 -9.34 7.00 15.46
N ARG A 102 -10.62 7.35 15.39
CA ARG A 102 -11.71 6.37 15.41
C ARG A 102 -11.60 5.38 14.25
N ARG A 103 -11.28 5.85 13.03
CA ARG A 103 -11.07 4.98 11.86
C ARG A 103 -9.87 4.05 12.04
N VAL A 104 -8.75 4.56 12.55
CA VAL A 104 -7.58 3.73 12.87
C VAL A 104 -7.94 2.66 13.87
N GLN A 105 -8.69 3.01 14.91
CA GLN A 105 -9.15 2.05 15.92
C GLN A 105 -10.05 0.98 15.31
N MET A 106 -11.00 1.37 14.45
CA MET A 106 -11.87 0.42 13.71
C MET A 106 -11.05 -0.53 12.82
N ILE A 107 -10.03 -0.03 12.11
CA ILE A 107 -9.15 -0.86 11.29
C ILE A 107 -8.46 -1.91 12.16
N ILE A 108 -7.94 -1.51 13.32
CA ILE A 108 -7.21 -2.39 14.24
C ILE A 108 -8.15 -3.44 14.86
N GLU A 109 -9.34 -3.04 15.27
CA GLU A 109 -10.30 -3.93 15.93
C GLU A 109 -10.93 -4.94 14.98
N THR A 110 -11.36 -4.47 13.80
CA THR A 110 -12.04 -5.33 12.83
C THR A 110 -11.08 -6.21 12.04
N GLY A 111 -9.86 -5.73 11.78
CA GLY A 111 -8.90 -6.41 10.92
C GLY A 111 -9.36 -6.61 9.47
N LEU A 112 -10.46 -5.95 9.06
CA LEU A 112 -11.06 -6.09 7.73
C LEU A 112 -10.29 -5.29 6.70
N ILE A 113 -9.07 -5.73 6.41
CA ILE A 113 -8.18 -5.15 5.40
C ILE A 113 -7.81 -6.18 4.34
N GLU A 114 -7.58 -5.72 3.14
CA GLU A 114 -7.27 -6.52 1.97
C GLU A 114 -5.96 -6.07 1.32
N LEU A 115 -5.06 -7.01 1.04
CA LEU A 115 -3.86 -6.78 0.24
C LEU A 115 -4.15 -7.19 -1.20
N ARG A 116 -4.00 -6.26 -2.14
CA ARG A 116 -4.23 -6.49 -3.57
C ARG A 116 -2.93 -6.60 -4.37
N ASP A 117 -3.03 -7.03 -5.62
CA ASP A 117 -1.88 -7.28 -6.51
C ASP A 117 -1.06 -6.03 -6.85
N ASP A 118 -1.59 -4.84 -6.60
CA ASP A 118 -0.92 -3.54 -6.74
C ASP A 118 -0.06 -3.16 -5.51
N PHE A 119 0.15 -4.11 -4.59
CA PHE A 119 0.87 -3.97 -3.32
C PHE A 119 0.17 -3.06 -2.30
N LYS A 120 -1.01 -2.53 -2.62
CA LYS A 120 -1.73 -1.65 -1.71
C LYS A 120 -2.62 -2.43 -0.75
N ILE A 121 -2.79 -1.83 0.41
CA ILE A 121 -3.67 -2.32 1.46
C ILE A 121 -4.91 -1.46 1.44
N TYR A 122 -6.05 -2.11 1.36
CA TYR A 122 -7.36 -1.48 1.27
C TYR A 122 -8.18 -1.72 2.53
N TRP A 123 -8.89 -0.69 2.94
CA TRP A 123 -9.94 -0.71 3.95
C TRP A 123 -11.17 0.01 3.37
N ASN A 124 -12.33 -0.66 3.36
CA ASN A 124 -13.58 -0.13 2.77
C ASN A 124 -13.35 0.48 1.36
N ASN A 125 -12.66 -0.25 0.46
CA ASN A 125 -12.30 0.17 -0.90
C ASN A 125 -11.36 1.38 -1.01
N SER A 126 -10.92 1.95 0.10
CA SER A 126 -9.93 3.04 0.11
C SER A 126 -8.55 2.49 0.45
N SER A 127 -7.52 2.92 -0.28
CA SER A 127 -6.15 2.51 0.02
C SER A 127 -5.61 3.26 1.24
N ILE A 128 -5.15 2.51 2.25
CA ILE A 128 -4.60 3.05 3.50
C ILE A 128 -3.08 3.00 3.58
N GLY A 129 -2.46 2.27 2.67
CA GLY A 129 -1.02 2.14 2.56
C GLY A 129 -0.61 1.15 1.48
N LYS A 130 0.69 0.95 1.34
CA LYS A 130 1.27 -0.06 0.44
C LYS A 130 2.44 -0.78 1.09
N LEU A 131 2.72 -1.99 0.60
CA LEU A 131 3.95 -2.71 0.90
C LEU A 131 5.13 -2.04 0.20
N VAL A 132 6.25 -1.94 0.90
CA VAL A 132 7.54 -1.52 0.35
C VAL A 132 8.61 -2.55 0.73
N PRO A 133 9.75 -2.61 0.02
CA PRO A 133 10.82 -3.53 0.37
C PRO A 133 11.25 -3.39 1.82
N GLY A 134 11.40 -4.53 2.49
CA GLY A 134 11.88 -4.60 3.85
C GLY A 134 13.24 -5.29 3.94
N LYS A 135 13.51 -5.91 5.08
CA LYS A 135 14.77 -6.59 5.36
C LYS A 135 15.00 -7.80 4.44
N ASP A 136 13.96 -8.56 4.18
CA ASP A 136 13.90 -9.65 3.22
C ASP A 136 12.50 -9.73 2.62
N TYR A 137 12.28 -10.63 1.65
CA TYR A 137 11.00 -10.71 0.93
C TYR A 137 9.82 -11.17 1.81
N LEU A 138 10.06 -11.85 2.94
CA LEU A 138 9.04 -12.26 3.91
C LEU A 138 8.81 -11.23 5.03
N ASN A 139 9.64 -10.19 5.10
CA ASN A 139 9.51 -9.12 6.08
C ASN A 139 9.42 -7.76 5.36
N PRO A 140 8.31 -7.49 4.66
CA PRO A 140 8.11 -6.21 3.98
C PRO A 140 7.89 -5.09 5.00
N ASN A 141 8.19 -3.86 4.60
CA ASN A 141 7.83 -2.65 5.31
C ASN A 141 6.53 -2.05 4.74
N PHE A 142 6.07 -0.95 5.35
CA PHE A 142 4.84 -0.27 4.96
C PHE A 142 5.08 1.21 4.73
N GLU A 143 4.46 1.74 3.68
CA GLU A 143 4.27 3.16 3.47
C GLU A 143 2.79 3.47 3.64
N LEU A 144 2.45 4.32 4.61
CA LEU A 144 1.06 4.67 4.90
C LEU A 144 0.56 5.78 3.98
N PHE A 145 -0.69 5.67 3.55
CA PHE A 145 -1.43 6.71 2.84
C PHE A 145 -2.38 7.41 3.80
N VAL A 146 -1.79 8.20 4.69
CA VAL A 146 -2.50 8.92 5.74
C VAL A 146 -2.28 10.42 5.63
N ASP A 147 -3.22 11.19 6.17
CA ASP A 147 -3.09 12.63 6.24
C ASP A 147 -2.06 13.05 7.30
N GLU A 148 -1.51 14.27 7.15
CA GLU A 148 -0.67 14.91 8.17
C GLU A 148 -1.42 15.16 9.48
N ILE A 149 -2.76 15.26 9.41
CA ILE A 149 -3.67 15.45 10.55
C ILE A 149 -3.54 14.30 11.55
N LEU A 150 -3.30 13.07 11.08
CA LEU A 150 -3.17 11.91 11.95
C LEU A 150 -1.90 12.01 12.79
N GLU A 151 -2.05 11.86 14.10
CA GLU A 151 -0.93 11.91 15.04
C GLU A 151 0.08 10.79 14.82
N GLN A 152 1.33 11.05 15.18
CA GLN A 152 2.42 10.09 15.03
C GLN A 152 2.19 8.81 15.85
N THR A 153 1.59 8.94 17.02
CA THR A 153 1.21 7.81 17.88
C THR A 153 0.22 6.86 17.18
N GLN A 154 -0.76 7.41 16.47
CA GLN A 154 -1.75 6.64 15.74
C GLN A 154 -1.14 5.99 14.48
N LYS A 155 -0.23 6.70 13.79
CA LYS A 155 0.54 6.13 12.66
C LYS A 155 1.35 4.92 13.11
N GLN A 156 2.03 5.01 14.25
CA GLN A 156 2.80 3.89 14.81
C GLN A 156 1.92 2.70 15.20
N LYS A 157 0.76 2.94 15.83
CA LYS A 157 -0.21 1.87 16.13
C LYS A 157 -0.66 1.15 14.87
N LEU A 158 -0.98 1.90 13.80
CA LEU A 158 -1.39 1.35 12.52
C LEU A 158 -0.27 0.53 11.86
N ILE A 159 0.97 1.03 11.85
CA ILE A 159 2.14 0.29 11.33
C ILE A 159 2.32 -1.02 12.10
N SER A 160 2.35 -0.97 13.43
CA SER A 160 2.52 -2.16 14.27
C SER A 160 1.40 -3.19 14.06
N PHE A 161 0.18 -2.72 13.83
CA PHE A 161 -0.94 -3.59 13.47
C PHE A 161 -0.72 -4.25 12.10
N LEU A 162 -0.33 -3.48 11.07
CA LEU A 162 -0.09 -3.99 9.72
C LEU A 162 1.07 -4.99 9.69
N GLU A 163 2.13 -4.75 10.44
CA GLU A 163 3.26 -5.68 10.59
C GLU A 163 2.81 -7.01 11.20
N LYS A 164 2.02 -6.96 12.27
CA LYS A 164 1.45 -8.17 12.89
C LYS A 164 0.51 -8.90 11.92
N TRP A 165 -0.33 -8.16 11.24
CA TRP A 165 -1.31 -8.71 10.31
C TRP A 165 -0.63 -9.43 9.14
N ILE A 166 0.35 -8.79 8.46
CA ILE A 166 1.08 -9.43 7.36
C ILE A 166 1.91 -10.62 7.84
N LYS A 167 2.55 -10.51 9.01
CA LYS A 167 3.31 -11.61 9.61
C LYS A 167 2.43 -12.81 9.90
N ASN A 168 1.24 -12.60 10.46
CA ASN A 168 0.28 -13.67 10.71
C ASN A 168 -0.20 -14.31 9.40
N LYS A 169 -0.48 -13.51 8.37
CA LYS A 169 -0.86 -14.00 7.04
C LYS A 169 0.25 -14.85 6.41
N ILE A 170 1.49 -14.38 6.48
CA ILE A 170 2.68 -15.10 6.00
C ILE A 170 2.87 -16.40 6.79
N ASN A 171 2.82 -16.35 8.12
CA ASN A 171 2.96 -17.50 8.99
C ASN A 171 1.87 -18.56 8.75
N PHE A 172 0.65 -18.14 8.40
CA PHE A 172 -0.45 -19.06 8.12
C PHE A 172 -0.31 -19.68 6.72
N ILE A 173 -0.15 -18.86 5.68
CA ILE A 173 -0.15 -19.31 4.28
C ILE A 173 1.18 -19.98 3.89
N LEU A 174 2.31 -19.40 4.32
CA LEU A 174 3.66 -19.85 3.98
C LEU A 174 4.34 -20.63 5.11
N LYS A 175 3.56 -21.16 6.05
CA LYS A 175 4.08 -21.88 7.23
C LYS A 175 5.15 -22.91 6.87
N SER A 176 4.89 -23.75 5.87
CA SER A 176 5.84 -24.81 5.48
C SER A 176 7.19 -24.27 5.00
N LEU A 177 7.24 -23.03 4.49
CA LEU A 177 8.49 -22.38 4.11
C LEU A 177 9.23 -21.85 5.34
N ILE A 178 8.49 -21.33 6.32
CA ILE A 178 9.08 -20.80 7.57
C ILE A 178 9.61 -21.96 8.41
N ASP A 179 8.86 -23.06 8.51
CA ASP A 179 9.25 -24.25 9.26
C ASP A 179 10.60 -24.84 8.76
N LEU A 180 10.95 -24.65 7.47
CA LEU A 180 12.27 -25.04 6.94
C LEU A 180 13.42 -24.20 7.52
N LYS A 181 13.17 -22.92 7.82
CA LYS A 181 14.18 -22.01 8.39
C LYS A 181 14.54 -22.41 9.83
N ASP A 182 13.58 -22.97 10.56
CA ASP A 182 13.70 -23.27 11.99
C ASP A 182 14.31 -24.65 12.30
N LEU A 183 14.81 -25.36 11.28
CA LEU A 183 15.48 -26.66 11.44
C LEU A 183 16.88 -26.54 12.07
N LYS A 184 16.95 -26.13 13.34
CA LYS A 184 18.22 -25.84 14.03
C LYS A 184 18.99 -27.07 14.46
N ASP A 185 18.32 -28.19 14.76
CA ASP A 185 18.91 -29.35 15.45
C ASP A 185 19.01 -30.62 14.59
N LYS A 186 19.20 -30.49 13.25
CA LYS A 186 19.23 -31.61 12.32
C LYS A 186 20.59 -31.77 11.64
N ASN A 187 20.80 -32.91 10.98
CA ASN A 187 22.01 -33.23 10.19
C ASN A 187 22.32 -32.12 9.16
N SER A 188 23.60 -31.95 8.84
CA SER A 188 24.08 -30.93 7.91
C SER A 188 23.41 -31.02 6.52
N SER A 189 23.16 -32.25 6.03
CA SER A 189 22.50 -32.47 4.72
C SER A 189 21.04 -32.03 4.69
N ILE A 190 20.28 -32.26 5.79
CA ILE A 190 18.90 -31.75 5.93
C ILE A 190 18.90 -30.22 5.94
N LYS A 191 19.80 -29.63 6.75
CA LYS A 191 19.92 -28.17 6.84
C LYS A 191 20.27 -27.55 5.50
N ALA A 192 21.23 -28.12 4.78
CA ALA A 192 21.65 -27.64 3.46
C ALA A 192 20.48 -27.66 2.46
N LEU A 193 19.74 -28.76 2.38
CA LEU A 193 18.60 -28.87 1.48
C LEU A 193 17.44 -27.95 1.90
N ALA A 194 17.15 -27.86 3.21
CA ALA A 194 16.13 -26.97 3.75
C ALA A 194 16.46 -25.49 3.49
N TYR A 195 17.72 -25.11 3.68
CA TYR A 195 18.21 -23.78 3.37
C TYR A 195 18.08 -23.46 1.88
N GLN A 196 18.52 -24.38 1.00
CA GLN A 196 18.37 -24.21 -0.44
C GLN A 196 16.89 -24.08 -0.86
N LEU A 197 15.99 -24.86 -0.27
CA LEU A 197 14.55 -24.73 -0.51
C LEU A 197 14.02 -23.38 -0.05
N TYR A 198 14.45 -22.92 1.12
CA TYR A 198 14.05 -21.61 1.65
C TYR A 198 14.51 -20.47 0.74
N GLU A 199 15.79 -20.42 0.38
CA GLU A 199 16.37 -19.40 -0.50
C GLU A 199 15.72 -19.37 -1.90
N ASN A 200 15.32 -20.54 -2.40
CA ASN A 200 14.64 -20.65 -3.70
C ASN A 200 13.11 -20.66 -3.57
N ASN A 201 12.59 -20.05 -2.49
CA ASN A 201 11.15 -19.87 -2.30
C ASN A 201 10.34 -21.19 -2.34
N GLY A 202 10.95 -22.29 -1.87
CA GLY A 202 10.29 -23.58 -1.72
C GLY A 202 10.19 -24.43 -2.97
N VAL A 203 10.91 -24.09 -4.06
CA VAL A 203 10.95 -24.87 -5.30
C VAL A 203 12.37 -24.92 -5.83
N LEU A 204 12.89 -26.13 -6.02
CA LEU A 204 14.26 -26.39 -6.52
C LEU A 204 14.23 -27.30 -7.74
N LYS A 205 15.16 -27.10 -8.67
CA LYS A 205 15.51 -28.11 -9.65
C LYS A 205 16.34 -29.18 -8.95
N ARG A 206 15.96 -30.43 -9.14
CA ARG A 206 16.64 -31.57 -8.50
C ARG A 206 18.11 -31.70 -8.89
N GLU A 207 18.45 -31.34 -10.12
CA GLU A 207 19.82 -31.32 -10.62
C GLU A 207 20.76 -30.45 -9.78
N ASN A 208 20.30 -29.33 -9.28
CA ASN A 208 21.06 -28.36 -8.48
C ASN A 208 21.40 -28.87 -7.07
N VAL A 209 20.69 -29.88 -6.58
CA VAL A 209 20.81 -30.38 -5.19
C VAL A 209 21.03 -31.88 -5.13
N THR A 210 21.46 -32.50 -6.23
CA THR A 210 21.64 -33.93 -6.35
C THR A 210 22.58 -34.47 -5.28
N GLU A 211 23.67 -33.77 -4.98
CA GLU A 211 24.66 -34.19 -3.96
C GLU A 211 24.00 -34.20 -2.56
N TYR A 212 23.27 -33.15 -2.18
CA TYR A 212 22.59 -33.15 -0.89
C TYR A 212 21.55 -34.28 -0.78
N VAL A 213 20.83 -34.57 -1.86
CA VAL A 213 19.81 -35.62 -1.88
C VAL A 213 20.42 -37.02 -1.78
N LYS A 214 21.63 -37.25 -2.35
CA LYS A 214 22.35 -38.55 -2.23
C LYS A 214 22.71 -38.86 -0.78
N HIS A 215 23.12 -37.83 -0.02
CA HIS A 215 23.56 -37.99 1.37
C HIS A 215 22.41 -38.03 2.39
N LEU A 216 21.16 -37.93 1.96
CA LEU A 216 19.98 -38.03 2.84
C LEU A 216 19.68 -39.49 3.15
N GLU A 217 19.66 -39.82 4.43
CA GLU A 217 19.18 -41.10 4.94
C GLU A 217 17.65 -41.22 4.82
N GLN A 218 17.13 -42.43 5.03
CA GLN A 218 15.70 -42.68 4.96
C GLN A 218 14.92 -41.87 6.00
N ASN A 219 15.45 -41.72 7.21
CA ASN A 219 14.87 -40.94 8.28
C ASN A 219 14.85 -39.42 7.92
N ASP A 220 15.93 -38.91 7.32
CA ASP A 220 16.03 -37.52 6.89
C ASP A 220 14.98 -37.18 5.85
N ARG A 221 14.76 -38.06 4.90
CA ARG A 221 13.71 -37.93 3.88
C ARG A 221 12.31 -37.96 4.49
N LYS A 222 12.11 -38.75 5.57
CA LYS A 222 10.85 -38.78 6.30
C LYS A 222 10.58 -37.43 6.96
N ILE A 223 11.56 -36.90 7.69
CA ILE A 223 11.46 -35.58 8.34
C ILE A 223 11.10 -34.50 7.33
N LEU A 224 11.79 -34.45 6.19
CA LEU A 224 11.50 -33.46 5.15
C LEU A 224 10.10 -33.63 4.53
N ARG A 225 9.63 -34.88 4.35
CA ARG A 225 8.26 -35.14 3.89
C ARG A 225 7.21 -34.71 4.90
N ASP A 226 7.46 -34.89 6.19
CA ASP A 226 6.57 -34.45 7.27
C ASP A 226 6.42 -32.91 7.30
N LEU A 227 7.49 -32.19 6.90
CA LEU A 227 7.46 -30.74 6.67
C LEU A 227 6.77 -30.33 5.36
N GLY A 228 6.36 -31.32 4.56
CA GLY A 228 5.65 -31.09 3.30
C GLY A 228 6.53 -31.04 2.05
N VAL A 229 7.83 -31.38 2.17
CA VAL A 229 8.73 -31.49 1.01
C VAL A 229 8.34 -32.69 0.15
N LYS A 230 8.18 -32.49 -1.13
CA LYS A 230 7.96 -33.53 -2.14
C LYS A 230 9.20 -33.68 -3.02
N PHE A 231 9.67 -34.92 -3.15
CA PHE A 231 10.80 -35.29 -3.99
C PHE A 231 10.25 -35.78 -5.35
N GLY A 232 10.14 -34.87 -6.31
CA GLY A 232 9.72 -35.20 -7.67
C GLY A 232 10.91 -35.69 -8.52
N ARG A 233 10.63 -36.12 -9.75
CA ARG A 233 11.64 -36.56 -10.72
C ARG A 233 12.60 -35.44 -11.11
N TYR A 234 12.05 -34.24 -11.40
CA TYR A 234 12.81 -33.10 -11.89
C TYR A 234 12.91 -31.96 -10.86
N HIS A 235 11.98 -31.91 -9.89
CA HIS A 235 11.88 -30.83 -8.91
C HIS A 235 11.68 -31.37 -7.49
N ILE A 236 12.22 -30.61 -6.53
CA ILE A 236 11.94 -30.77 -5.11
C ILE A 236 11.20 -29.53 -4.68
N PHE A 237 10.07 -29.67 -4.01
CA PHE A 237 9.21 -28.54 -3.70
C PHE A 237 8.36 -28.77 -2.45
N LEU A 238 7.90 -27.67 -1.88
CA LEU A 238 6.92 -27.68 -0.79
C LEU A 238 5.50 -27.80 -1.33
N PHE A 239 4.82 -28.89 -1.02
CA PHE A 239 3.48 -29.18 -1.57
C PHE A 239 2.44 -28.10 -1.26
N LYS A 240 2.47 -27.48 -0.05
CA LYS A 240 1.52 -26.44 0.32
C LYS A 240 1.67 -25.15 -0.48
N LEU A 241 2.86 -24.90 -1.05
CA LEU A 241 3.15 -23.68 -1.81
C LEU A 241 2.63 -23.69 -3.26
N ILE A 242 2.10 -24.82 -3.74
CA ILE A 242 1.46 -24.89 -5.07
C ILE A 242 0.00 -24.43 -5.06
N LYS A 243 -0.58 -24.20 -3.87
CA LYS A 243 -1.95 -23.70 -3.73
C LYS A 243 -2.05 -22.24 -4.22
N PRO A 244 -3.19 -21.83 -4.81
CA PRO A 244 -3.37 -20.50 -5.38
C PRO A 244 -3.01 -19.35 -4.41
N GLU A 245 -3.46 -19.43 -3.17
CA GLU A 245 -3.20 -18.41 -2.14
C GLU A 245 -1.70 -18.27 -1.83
N ALA A 246 -0.99 -19.40 -1.72
CA ALA A 246 0.44 -19.40 -1.44
C ALA A 246 1.25 -18.90 -2.64
N VAL A 247 0.85 -19.29 -3.87
CA VAL A 247 1.47 -18.79 -5.11
C VAL A 247 1.28 -17.28 -5.22
N SER A 248 0.06 -16.79 -5.02
CA SER A 248 -0.26 -15.36 -5.10
C SER A 248 0.54 -14.55 -4.07
N LEU A 249 0.46 -14.92 -2.78
CA LEU A 249 1.16 -14.20 -1.73
C LEU A 249 2.68 -14.22 -1.91
N ARG A 250 3.27 -15.38 -2.19
CA ARG A 250 4.71 -15.54 -2.40
C ARG A 250 5.21 -14.70 -3.58
N THR A 251 4.47 -14.73 -4.69
CA THR A 251 4.77 -13.96 -5.89
C THR A 251 4.69 -12.46 -5.64
N LEU A 252 3.64 -12.02 -4.92
CA LEU A 252 3.46 -10.62 -4.57
C LEU A 252 4.59 -10.11 -3.68
N LEU A 253 4.92 -10.83 -2.60
CA LEU A 253 6.01 -10.46 -1.69
C LEU A 253 7.36 -10.40 -2.41
N TRP A 254 7.63 -11.36 -3.28
CA TRP A 254 8.87 -11.41 -4.03
C TRP A 254 8.98 -10.27 -5.05
N LYS A 255 7.91 -9.95 -5.79
CA LYS A 255 7.83 -8.77 -6.66
C LYS A 255 8.06 -7.47 -5.89
N ASN A 256 7.41 -7.34 -4.72
CA ASN A 256 7.57 -6.17 -3.87
C ASN A 256 9.03 -5.98 -3.44
N TYR A 257 9.68 -7.06 -3.00
CA TYR A 257 11.08 -7.01 -2.54
C TYR A 257 12.06 -6.60 -3.65
N HIS A 258 11.93 -7.20 -4.83
CA HIS A 258 12.80 -6.90 -5.97
C HIS A 258 12.42 -5.64 -6.73
N GLN A 259 11.25 -5.05 -6.49
CA GLN A 259 10.70 -3.89 -7.21
C GLN A 259 10.66 -4.11 -8.73
N LYS A 260 10.37 -5.35 -9.15
CA LYS A 260 10.37 -5.78 -10.55
C LYS A 260 9.07 -6.51 -10.88
N TYR A 261 8.74 -6.53 -12.16
CA TYR A 261 7.59 -7.25 -12.68
C TYR A 261 8.06 -8.49 -13.46
N PHE A 262 7.24 -9.54 -13.47
CA PHE A 262 7.53 -10.69 -14.30
C PHE A 262 7.29 -10.37 -15.78
N LYS A 263 8.16 -10.87 -16.67
CA LYS A 263 7.98 -10.82 -18.14
C LYS A 263 6.67 -11.46 -18.58
N LEU A 264 6.34 -12.58 -17.95
CA LEU A 264 5.08 -13.30 -18.14
C LEU A 264 4.40 -13.42 -16.79
N SER A 265 3.09 -13.27 -16.76
CA SER A 265 2.31 -13.50 -15.55
C SER A 265 2.50 -14.94 -15.09
N PRO A 266 2.96 -15.17 -13.85
CA PRO A 266 3.15 -16.51 -13.34
C PRO A 266 1.80 -17.23 -13.26
N PRO A 267 1.77 -18.58 -13.38
CA PRO A 267 0.55 -19.33 -13.23
C PRO A 267 -0.05 -19.11 -11.84
N LYS A 268 -1.39 -19.11 -11.77
CA LYS A 268 -2.11 -18.88 -10.51
C LYS A 268 -1.99 -20.04 -9.52
N PHE A 269 -1.53 -21.19 -9.95
CA PHE A 269 -1.33 -22.39 -9.14
C PHE A 269 -0.22 -23.26 -9.74
N GLY A 270 0.28 -24.20 -8.95
CA GLY A 270 1.33 -25.15 -9.37
C GLY A 270 2.75 -24.68 -9.06
N LEU A 271 3.72 -25.34 -9.69
CA LEU A 271 5.13 -25.02 -9.49
C LEU A 271 5.50 -23.70 -10.16
N ASN A 272 6.03 -22.79 -9.39
CA ASN A 272 6.40 -21.46 -9.83
C ASN A 272 7.80 -21.09 -9.35
N PHE A 273 8.71 -20.83 -10.29
CA PHE A 273 10.07 -20.41 -10.01
C PHE A 273 10.15 -18.89 -9.93
N LEU A 274 10.60 -18.39 -8.80
CA LEU A 274 10.84 -16.96 -8.58
C LEU A 274 12.34 -16.68 -8.76
N GLU A 275 12.76 -16.53 -10.02
CA GLU A 275 14.14 -16.28 -10.40
C GLU A 275 14.30 -14.88 -11.02
N ASN A 276 15.44 -14.23 -10.74
CA ASN A 276 15.73 -12.88 -11.26
C ASN A 276 15.68 -12.78 -12.79
N LYS A 277 16.05 -13.87 -13.50
CA LYS A 277 15.99 -13.91 -14.98
C LYS A 277 14.59 -13.81 -15.56
N ASN A 278 13.55 -14.07 -14.75
CA ASN A 278 12.15 -13.99 -15.16
C ASN A 278 11.56 -12.59 -14.95
N LEU A 279 12.37 -11.63 -14.51
CA LEU A 279 11.95 -10.27 -14.24
C LEU A 279 12.36 -9.31 -15.36
N ASP A 280 11.47 -8.37 -15.66
CA ASP A 280 11.82 -7.20 -16.47
C ASP A 280 12.40 -6.10 -15.58
N GLN A 281 13.41 -5.42 -16.11
CA GLN A 281 13.82 -4.12 -15.60
C GLN A 281 12.81 -3.10 -16.16
N LYS A 282 12.27 -2.25 -15.30
CA LYS A 282 11.52 -1.08 -15.72
C LYS A 282 12.45 -0.09 -16.39
#